data_1b2c7058e2c4ecbbf0f55bc0cb4e8487
#
_entry.id   1b2c7058e2c4ecbbf0f55bc0cb4e8487
#
_cell.length_a   1.000
_cell.length_b   1.000
_cell.length_c   1.000
_cell.angle_alpha   90.00
_cell.angle_beta   90.00
_cell.angle_gamma   90.00
#
_symmetry.space_group_name_H-M   'P 1'
#
loop_
_entity.id
_entity.type
_entity.pdbx_description
1 polymer ?
#
loop_
_entity_poly.entity_id
_entity_poly.type
_entity_poly.pdbx_seq_one_letter_code
_entity_poly.pdbx_strand_id
1 'polypeptide(L)'
;MFEILTILIYLIAIEHLGIMALEMWGRPEQQARAFGMPITFVRQVPAQKALANQGIYNGMLAVILILAQWLLPMPTRLITTALLLGFIVIVALYGSLTVKRQIFWLQGFPALVALIILLSQLI
;
A
#
# COMPACT_ATOMS: atom_id res chain seq x y z
N MET A 1 19.80 -5.11 10.79
CA MET A 1 19.08 -4.01 10.12
C MET A 1 18.46 -4.46 8.79
N PHE A 2 19.18 -5.18 7.93
CA PHE A 2 18.61 -5.76 6.69
C PHE A 2 17.42 -6.69 6.94
N GLU A 3 17.47 -7.51 7.97
CA GLU A 3 16.37 -8.42 8.32
C GLU A 3 15.09 -7.67 8.70
N ILE A 4 15.22 -6.59 9.50
CA ILE A 4 14.08 -5.75 9.89
C ILE A 4 13.47 -5.08 8.66
N LEU A 5 14.29 -4.54 7.76
CA LEU A 5 13.84 -3.94 6.52
C LEU A 5 13.08 -4.95 5.66
N THR A 6 13.62 -6.16 5.51
CA THR A 6 12.98 -7.24 4.75
C THR A 6 11.63 -7.60 5.33
N ILE A 7 11.53 -7.77 6.64
CA ILE A 7 10.26 -8.05 7.32
C ILE A 7 9.25 -6.93 7.06
N LEU A 8 9.65 -5.67 7.21
CA LEU A 8 8.76 -4.53 6.95
C LEU A 8 8.28 -4.49 5.51
N ILE A 9 9.14 -4.75 4.53
CA ILE A 9 8.76 -4.80 3.11
C ILE A 9 7.68 -5.85 2.86
N TYR A 10 7.84 -7.06 3.39
CA TYR A 10 6.83 -8.11 3.23
C TYR A 10 5.53 -7.80 3.98
N LEU A 11 5.59 -7.20 5.17
CA LEU A 11 4.39 -6.78 5.89
C LEU A 11 3.62 -5.71 5.12
N ILE A 12 4.31 -4.73 4.52
CA ILE A 12 3.72 -3.70 3.67
C ILE A 12 3.07 -4.34 2.44
N ALA A 13 3.74 -5.30 1.80
CA ALA A 13 3.17 -6.01 0.67
C ALA A 13 1.91 -6.81 1.05
N ILE A 14 1.94 -7.53 2.16
CA ILE A 14 0.77 -8.29 2.68
C ILE A 14 -0.39 -7.33 3.00
N GLU A 15 -0.11 -6.20 3.60
CA GLU A 15 -1.12 -5.17 3.87
C GLU A 15 -1.80 -4.70 2.58
N HIS A 16 -1.03 -4.39 1.53
CA HIS A 16 -1.59 -3.95 0.24
C HIS A 16 -2.36 -5.07 -0.48
N LEU A 17 -1.98 -6.33 -0.33
CA LEU A 17 -2.79 -7.47 -0.78
C LEU A 17 -4.12 -7.56 0.00
N GLY A 18 -4.09 -7.29 1.28
CA GLY A 18 -5.31 -7.20 2.11
C GLY A 18 -6.24 -6.06 1.67
N ILE A 19 -5.67 -4.90 1.35
CA ILE A 19 -6.43 -3.76 0.81
C ILE A 19 -7.04 -4.12 -0.54
N MET A 20 -6.28 -4.75 -1.44
CA MET A 20 -6.80 -5.28 -2.70
C MET A 20 -8.00 -6.19 -2.47
N ALA A 21 -7.89 -7.15 -1.56
CA ALA A 21 -8.97 -8.08 -1.26
C ALA A 21 -10.22 -7.36 -0.77
N LEU A 22 -10.07 -6.37 0.10
CA LEU A 22 -11.18 -5.54 0.60
C LEU A 22 -11.82 -4.73 -0.52
N GLU A 23 -11.03 -4.09 -1.36
CA GLU A 23 -11.51 -3.22 -2.43
C GLU A 23 -12.18 -4.00 -3.56
N MET A 24 -11.69 -5.20 -3.88
CA MET A 24 -12.22 -6.02 -4.98
C MET A 24 -13.37 -6.93 -4.56
N TRP A 25 -13.29 -7.51 -3.36
CA TRP A 25 -14.20 -8.58 -2.93
C TRP A 25 -14.83 -8.35 -1.55
N GLY A 26 -14.51 -7.25 -0.90
CA GLY A 26 -15.11 -6.89 0.38
C GLY A 26 -16.61 -6.60 0.24
N ARG A 27 -17.34 -6.81 1.33
CA ARG A 27 -18.75 -6.40 1.38
C ARG A 27 -18.86 -4.87 1.41
N PRO A 28 -19.90 -4.27 0.79
CA PRO A 28 -20.08 -2.83 0.80
C PRO A 28 -20.03 -2.19 2.21
N GLU A 29 -20.55 -2.89 3.23
CA GLU A 29 -20.50 -2.43 4.62
C GLU A 29 -19.05 -2.33 5.15
N GLN A 30 -18.21 -3.30 4.81
CA GLN A 30 -16.79 -3.31 5.19
C GLN A 30 -16.03 -2.20 4.47
N GLN A 31 -16.28 -2.02 3.19
CA GLN A 31 -15.66 -0.97 2.36
C GLN A 31 -16.06 0.43 2.84
N ALA A 32 -17.35 0.64 3.10
CA ALA A 32 -17.88 1.91 3.63
C ALA A 32 -17.19 2.29 4.94
N ARG A 33 -17.05 1.34 5.85
CA ARG A 33 -16.39 1.55 7.14
C ARG A 33 -14.89 1.82 6.98
N ALA A 34 -14.21 1.03 6.17
CA ALA A 34 -12.76 1.14 5.99
C ALA A 34 -12.36 2.48 5.33
N PHE A 35 -13.13 2.95 4.35
CA PHE A 35 -12.82 4.15 3.57
C PHE A 35 -13.61 5.40 3.99
N GLY A 36 -14.44 5.29 5.02
CA GLY A 36 -15.24 6.42 5.50
C GLY A 36 -16.23 6.94 4.46
N MET A 37 -16.80 6.06 3.64
CA MET A 37 -17.75 6.39 2.59
C MET A 37 -19.18 6.06 3.00
N PRO A 38 -20.20 6.84 2.54
CA PRO A 38 -21.59 6.48 2.74
C PRO A 38 -21.91 5.13 2.10
N ILE A 39 -22.64 4.27 2.81
CA ILE A 39 -23.01 2.94 2.31
C ILE A 39 -23.85 3.01 1.02
N THR A 40 -24.70 4.02 0.91
CA THR A 40 -25.52 4.27 -0.28
C THR A 40 -24.66 4.56 -1.52
N PHE A 41 -23.54 5.25 -1.36
CA PHE A 41 -22.57 5.46 -2.43
C PHE A 41 -21.83 4.17 -2.78
N VAL A 42 -21.29 3.47 -1.79
CA VAL A 42 -20.48 2.26 -1.99
C VAL A 42 -21.27 1.16 -2.71
N ARG A 43 -22.58 1.04 -2.47
CA ARG A 43 -23.43 0.06 -3.14
C ARG A 43 -23.69 0.32 -4.61
N GLN A 44 -23.39 1.51 -5.11
CA GLN A 44 -23.55 1.82 -6.53
C GLN A 44 -22.57 1.04 -7.39
N VAL A 45 -23.04 0.57 -8.54
CA VAL A 45 -22.20 -0.20 -9.48
C VAL A 45 -20.94 0.58 -9.92
N PRO A 46 -21.02 1.86 -10.26
CA PRO A 46 -19.80 2.63 -10.59
C PRO A 46 -18.80 2.71 -9.42
N ALA A 47 -19.28 2.85 -8.19
CA ALA A 47 -18.42 2.88 -7.01
C ALA A 47 -17.71 1.54 -6.80
N GLN A 48 -18.41 0.42 -6.95
CA GLN A 48 -17.84 -0.92 -6.86
C GLN A 48 -16.77 -1.16 -7.95
N LYS A 49 -17.02 -0.70 -9.17
CA LYS A 49 -16.03 -0.78 -10.26
C LYS A 49 -14.79 0.06 -9.97
N ALA A 50 -14.96 1.27 -9.43
CA ALA A 50 -13.85 2.15 -9.08
C ALA A 50 -13.01 1.55 -7.94
N LEU A 51 -13.65 1.00 -6.91
CA LEU A 51 -12.96 0.33 -5.80
C LEU A 51 -12.19 -0.90 -6.29
N ALA A 52 -12.80 -1.74 -7.13
CA ALA A 52 -12.12 -2.92 -7.67
C ALA A 52 -10.91 -2.52 -8.54
N ASN A 53 -11.03 -1.47 -9.34
CA ASN A 53 -9.92 -0.95 -10.13
C ASN A 53 -8.79 -0.43 -9.24
N GLN A 54 -9.10 0.27 -8.15
CA GLN A 54 -8.11 0.70 -7.16
C GLN A 54 -7.47 -0.50 -6.47
N GLY A 55 -8.25 -1.53 -6.17
CA GLY A 55 -7.77 -2.78 -5.59
C GLY A 55 -6.69 -3.45 -6.44
N ILE A 56 -6.87 -3.51 -7.77
CA ILE A 56 -5.85 -4.11 -8.64
C ILE A 56 -4.54 -3.30 -8.62
N TYR A 57 -4.59 -1.96 -8.53
CA TYR A 57 -3.39 -1.14 -8.35
C TYR A 57 -2.67 -1.46 -7.04
N ASN A 58 -3.39 -1.59 -5.94
CA ASN A 58 -2.82 -1.96 -4.64
C ASN A 58 -2.19 -3.36 -4.69
N GLY A 59 -2.88 -4.32 -5.30
CA GLY A 59 -2.38 -5.68 -5.45
C GLY A 59 -1.13 -5.77 -6.30
N MET A 60 -1.11 -5.08 -7.44
CA MET A 60 0.07 -5.06 -8.32
C MET A 60 1.25 -4.34 -7.70
N LEU A 61 1.02 -3.29 -6.92
CA LEU A 61 2.07 -2.65 -6.13
C LEU A 61 2.73 -3.64 -5.16
N ALA A 62 1.93 -4.43 -4.45
CA ALA A 62 2.42 -5.48 -3.56
C ALA A 62 3.22 -6.56 -4.30
N VAL A 63 2.71 -7.01 -5.44
CA VAL A 63 3.39 -8.02 -6.28
C VAL A 63 4.74 -7.49 -6.77
N ILE A 64 4.79 -6.26 -7.27
CA ILE A 64 6.04 -5.65 -7.74
C ILE A 64 7.03 -5.48 -6.58
N LEU A 65 6.55 -5.07 -5.40
CA LEU A 65 7.39 -4.93 -4.21
C LEU A 65 8.04 -6.26 -3.80
N ILE A 66 7.28 -7.37 -3.86
CA ILE A 66 7.79 -8.72 -3.59
C ILE A 66 8.76 -9.17 -4.67
N LEU A 67 8.39 -9.04 -5.95
CA LEU A 67 9.22 -9.47 -7.08
C LEU A 67 10.54 -8.70 -7.14
N ALA A 68 10.53 -7.42 -6.76
CA ALA A 68 11.76 -6.63 -6.67
C ALA A 68 12.78 -7.25 -5.69
N GLN A 69 12.30 -7.86 -4.58
CA GLN A 69 13.19 -8.52 -3.62
C GLN A 69 13.83 -9.79 -4.19
N TRP A 70 13.16 -10.48 -5.08
CA TRP A 70 13.61 -11.78 -5.62
C TRP A 70 14.38 -11.66 -6.92
N LEU A 71 13.97 -10.73 -7.79
CA LEU A 71 14.48 -10.67 -9.16
C LEU A 71 15.59 -9.65 -9.37
N LEU A 72 15.65 -8.61 -8.52
CA LEU A 72 16.61 -7.54 -8.73
C LEU A 72 17.89 -7.74 -7.92
N PRO A 73 19.06 -7.59 -8.57
CA PRO A 73 20.33 -7.59 -7.85
C PRO A 73 20.53 -6.27 -7.10
N MET A 74 21.46 -6.28 -6.14
CA MET A 74 21.94 -5.05 -5.50
C MET A 74 22.84 -4.27 -6.46
N PRO A 75 22.84 -2.92 -6.49
CA PRO A 75 22.02 -2.01 -5.66
C PRO A 75 20.62 -1.70 -6.24
N THR A 76 20.29 -2.19 -7.45
CA THR A 76 19.04 -1.88 -8.15
C THR A 76 17.82 -2.23 -7.30
N ARG A 77 17.86 -3.33 -6.56
CA ARG A 77 16.81 -3.72 -5.60
C ARG A 77 16.51 -2.61 -4.61
N LEU A 78 17.53 -2.05 -3.97
CA LEU A 78 17.34 -0.99 -2.97
C LEU A 78 16.73 0.27 -3.59
N ILE A 79 17.22 0.68 -4.76
CA ILE A 79 16.70 1.86 -5.46
C ILE A 79 15.23 1.66 -5.84
N THR A 80 14.89 0.53 -6.44
CA THR A 80 13.50 0.21 -6.82
C THR A 80 12.60 0.17 -5.60
N THR A 81 13.05 -0.47 -4.52
CA THR A 81 12.28 -0.55 -3.27
C THR A 81 12.08 0.86 -2.67
N ALA A 82 13.09 1.71 -2.69
CA ALA A 82 12.98 3.10 -2.21
C ALA A 82 11.92 3.89 -2.99
N LEU A 83 11.92 3.75 -4.33
CA LEU A 83 10.92 4.41 -5.18
C LEU A 83 9.49 3.92 -4.88
N LEU A 84 9.31 2.62 -4.69
CA LEU A 84 8.01 2.04 -4.35
C LEU A 84 7.53 2.48 -2.96
N LEU A 85 8.41 2.47 -1.96
CA LEU A 85 8.09 2.95 -0.61
C LEU A 85 7.77 4.44 -0.61
N GLY A 86 8.53 5.24 -1.35
CA GLY A 86 8.26 6.68 -1.54
C GLY A 86 6.90 6.92 -2.18
N PHE A 87 6.54 6.14 -3.19
CA PHE A 87 5.21 6.15 -3.81
C PHE A 87 4.12 5.88 -2.77
N ILE A 88 4.27 4.84 -1.95
CA ILE A 88 3.29 4.50 -0.90
C ILE A 88 3.13 5.64 0.10
N VAL A 89 4.23 6.24 0.56
CA VAL A 89 4.20 7.36 1.50
C VAL A 89 3.41 8.54 0.94
N ILE A 90 3.68 8.93 -0.31
CA ILE A 90 3.00 10.07 -0.96
C ILE A 90 1.51 9.78 -1.13
N VAL A 91 1.16 8.60 -1.64
CA VAL A 91 -0.24 8.20 -1.86
C VAL A 91 -1.00 8.11 -0.53
N ALA A 92 -0.38 7.54 0.50
CA ALA A 92 -0.98 7.44 1.83
C ALA A 92 -1.15 8.81 2.50
N LEU A 93 -0.20 9.73 2.31
CA LEU A 93 -0.32 11.10 2.80
C LEU A 93 -1.51 11.81 2.12
N TYR A 94 -1.61 11.72 0.80
CA TYR A 94 -2.75 12.29 0.06
C TYR A 94 -4.07 11.68 0.52
N GLY A 95 -4.14 10.35 0.64
CA GLY A 95 -5.33 9.65 1.13
C GLY A 95 -5.72 10.05 2.55
N SER A 96 -4.74 10.30 3.42
CA SER A 96 -5.00 10.74 4.80
C SER A 96 -5.60 12.15 4.88
N LEU A 97 -5.26 13.01 3.92
CA LEU A 97 -5.76 14.38 3.84
C LEU A 97 -7.13 14.48 3.16
N THR A 98 -7.45 13.57 2.26
CA THR A 98 -8.63 13.64 1.41
C THR A 98 -9.70 12.60 1.73
N VAL A 99 -9.34 11.47 2.30
CA VAL A 99 -10.26 10.36 2.58
C VAL A 99 -10.39 10.10 4.07
N LYS A 100 -9.34 9.57 4.72
CA LYS A 100 -9.38 9.18 6.12
C LYS A 100 -7.98 9.18 6.74
N ARG A 101 -7.82 9.82 7.90
CA ARG A 101 -6.53 9.95 8.60
C ARG A 101 -5.84 8.61 8.89
N GLN A 102 -6.62 7.57 9.18
CA GLN A 102 -6.10 6.23 9.46
C GLN A 102 -5.28 5.63 8.31
N ILE A 103 -5.50 6.06 7.07
CA ILE A 103 -4.74 5.62 5.90
C ILE A 103 -3.24 5.90 6.09
N PHE A 104 -2.87 7.06 6.62
CA PHE A 104 -1.46 7.35 6.89
C PHE A 104 -0.87 6.38 7.91
N TRP A 105 -1.56 6.14 9.01
CA TRP A 105 -1.04 5.28 10.07
C TRP A 105 -0.93 3.82 9.66
N LEU A 106 -1.84 3.34 8.82
CA LEU A 106 -1.81 1.97 8.33
C LEU A 106 -0.79 1.77 7.21
N GLN A 107 -0.81 2.63 6.19
CA GLN A 107 0.00 2.47 4.98
C GLN A 107 1.24 3.35 4.96
N GLY A 108 1.08 4.64 5.26
CA GLY A 108 2.13 5.64 5.13
C GLY A 108 3.23 5.49 6.17
N PHE A 109 2.86 5.29 7.43
CA PHE A 109 3.82 5.21 8.53
C PHE A 109 4.76 4.00 8.42
N PRO A 110 4.27 2.76 8.21
CA PRO A 110 5.17 1.63 7.99
C PRO A 110 6.09 1.81 6.78
N ALA A 111 5.56 2.35 5.67
CA ALA A 111 6.35 2.63 4.48
C ALA A 111 7.41 3.71 4.72
N LEU A 112 7.09 4.75 5.48
CA LEU A 112 8.04 5.81 5.86
C LEU A 112 9.18 5.25 6.72
N VAL A 113 8.86 4.42 7.72
CA VAL A 113 9.87 3.77 8.58
C VAL A 113 10.79 2.89 7.72
N ALA A 114 10.23 2.05 6.86
CA ALA A 114 11.00 1.20 5.95
C ALA A 114 11.88 2.03 5.02
N LEU A 115 11.36 3.14 4.48
CA LEU A 115 12.11 4.04 3.60
C LEU A 115 13.30 4.69 4.32
N ILE A 116 13.10 5.17 5.55
CA ILE A 116 14.19 5.76 6.35
C ILE A 116 15.28 4.73 6.63
N ILE A 117 14.91 3.51 7.04
CA ILE A 117 15.87 2.42 7.26
C ILE A 117 16.64 2.11 5.97
N LEU A 118 15.93 2.03 4.84
CA LEU A 118 16.55 1.73 3.55
C LEU A 118 17.54 2.83 3.13
N LEU A 119 17.14 4.10 3.22
CA LEU A 119 17.97 5.23 2.87
C LEU A 119 19.25 5.31 3.73
N SER A 120 19.15 4.94 5.01
CA SER A 120 20.31 4.87 5.91
C SER A 120 21.35 3.81 5.49
N GLN A 121 20.97 2.87 4.63
CA GLN A 121 21.86 1.84 4.10
C GLN A 121 22.47 2.23 2.74
N LEU A 122 21.94 3.27 2.10
CA LEU A 122 22.46 3.79 0.83
C LEU A 122 23.53 4.88 1.02
N ILE A 123 23.56 5.47 2.21
CA ILE A 123 24.52 6.52 2.62
C ILE A 123 25.70 5.88 3.35
#